data_354bbd8bc825cba4a44de253763b069d
#
_entry.id   354bbd8bc825cba4a44de253763b069d
#
_cell.length_a   1.000
_cell.length_b   1.000
_cell.length_c   1.000
_cell.angle_alpha   90.00
_cell.angle_beta   90.00
_cell.angle_gamma   90.00
#
_symmetry.space_group_name_H-M   'P 1'
#
loop_
_entity.id
_entity.type
_entity.pdbx_description
1 polymer ?
#
loop_
_entity_poly.entity_id
_entity_poly.type
_entity_poly.pdbx_seq_one_letter_code
_entity_poly.pdbx_strand_id
1 'polypeptide(L)' 'MSTLISLLITVLVIVLVLYLVNMLPLDRRMKQIAQIIVIIIGILSLLRYLAVF' A
#
# COMPACT_ATOMS: atom_id res chain seq x y z
N MET A 1 -18.99 -0.09 10.65
CA MET A 1 -19.14 -0.66 9.30
C MET A 1 -18.33 0.07 8.26
N SER A 2 -18.41 1.38 8.22
CA SER A 2 -17.63 2.18 7.27
C SER A 2 -16.12 1.99 7.44
N THR A 3 -15.67 1.74 8.66
CA THR A 3 -14.25 1.51 8.94
C THR A 3 -13.74 0.24 8.29
N LEU A 4 -14.51 -0.83 8.35
CA LEU A 4 -14.14 -2.09 7.71
C LEU A 4 -14.06 -1.96 6.20
N ILE A 5 -15.03 -1.27 5.61
CA ILE A 5 -15.05 -1.04 4.18
C ILE A 5 -13.86 -0.17 3.75
N SER A 6 -13.58 0.89 4.51
CA SER A 6 -12.43 1.76 4.25
C SER A 6 -11.13 0.98 4.34
N LEU A 7 -11.01 0.09 5.31
CA LEU A 7 -9.81 -0.73 5.50
C LEU A 7 -9.62 -1.68 4.32
N LEU A 8 -10.70 -2.31 3.87
CA LEU A 8 -10.67 -3.18 2.71
C LEU A 8 -10.26 -2.43 1.46
N ILE A 9 -10.81 -1.24 1.24
CA ILE A 9 -10.48 -0.42 0.08
C ILE A 9 -9.00 -0.02 0.14
N THR A 10 -8.51 0.37 1.30
CA THR A 10 -7.11 0.75 1.49
C THR A 10 -6.18 -0.40 1.14
N VAL A 11 -6.47 -1.59 1.65
CA VAL A 11 -5.67 -2.79 1.36
C VAL A 11 -5.70 -3.09 -0.13
N LEU A 12 -6.88 -2.99 -0.73
CA LEU A 12 -7.04 -3.26 -2.16
C LEU A 12 -6.24 -2.28 -3.00
N VAL A 13 -6.25 -1.01 -2.65
CA VAL A 13 -5.48 0.03 -3.34
C VAL A 13 -3.98 -0.24 -3.21
N ILE A 14 -3.51 -0.60 -2.02
CA ILE A 14 -2.10 -0.92 -1.78
C ILE A 14 -1.67 -2.10 -2.66
N VAL A 15 -2.46 -3.17 -2.66
CA VAL A 15 -2.16 -4.35 -3.48
C VAL A 15 -2.14 -3.98 -4.96
N LEU A 16 -3.08 -3.14 -5.38
CA LEU A 16 -3.19 -2.71 -6.77
C LEU A 16 -1.99 -1.88 -7.19
N VAL A 17 -1.54 -0.98 -6.32
CA VAL A 17 -0.35 -0.17 -6.59
C VAL A 17 0.89 -1.05 -6.67
N LEU A 18 1.03 -2.01 -5.76
CA LEU A 18 2.14 -2.97 -5.80
C LEU A 18 2.14 -3.76 -7.10
N TYR A 19 0.96 -4.19 -7.53
CA TYR A 19 0.82 -4.92 -8.78
C TYR A 19 1.23 -4.07 -9.97
N LEU A 20 0.80 -2.81 -10.01
CA LEU A 20 1.16 -1.88 -11.07
C LEU A 20 2.66 -1.65 -11.11
N VAL A 21 3.29 -1.46 -9.95
CA VAL A 21 4.74 -1.28 -9.86
C VAL A 21 5.47 -2.50 -10.42
N ASN A 22 4.97 -3.70 -10.12
CA ASN A 22 5.56 -4.93 -10.62
C ASN A 22 5.42 -5.08 -12.14
N MET A 23 4.38 -4.50 -12.71
CA MET A 23 4.16 -4.54 -14.15
C MET A 23 5.03 -3.58 -14.94
N LEU A 24 5.51 -2.51 -14.29
CA LEU A 24 6.33 -1.53 -14.96
C LEU A 24 7.71 -2.12 -15.31
N PRO A 25 8.25 -1.83 -16.50
CA PRO A 25 9.59 -2.30 -16.88
C PRO A 25 10.66 -1.45 -16.21
N LEU A 26 10.71 -1.52 -14.88
CA LEU A 26 11.70 -0.79 -14.09
C LEU A 26 12.85 -1.72 -13.72
N ASP A 27 14.02 -1.12 -13.45
CA ASP A 27 15.15 -1.87 -12.95
C ASP A 27 14.84 -2.46 -11.58
N ARG A 28 15.53 -3.55 -11.23
CA ARG A 28 15.31 -4.23 -9.96
C ARG A 28 15.42 -3.28 -8.78
N ARG A 29 16.41 -2.38 -8.81
CA ARG A 29 16.62 -1.42 -7.73
C ARG A 29 15.44 -0.47 -7.60
N MET A 30 14.96 0.06 -8.72
CA MET A 30 13.84 0.99 -8.71
C MET A 30 12.56 0.31 -8.25
N LYS A 31 12.31 -0.92 -8.69
CA LYS A 31 11.15 -1.70 -8.24
C LYS A 31 11.19 -1.90 -6.74
N GLN A 32 12.36 -2.26 -6.22
CA GLN A 32 12.53 -2.52 -4.80
C GLN A 32 12.27 -1.27 -3.97
N ILE A 33 12.82 -0.14 -4.39
CA ILE A 33 12.62 1.14 -3.70
C ILE A 33 11.14 1.52 -3.72
N ALA A 34 10.49 1.41 -4.86
CA ALA A 34 9.08 1.73 -5.00
C ALA A 34 8.20 0.85 -4.11
N GLN A 35 8.49 -0.44 -4.08
CA GLN A 35 7.76 -1.39 -3.23
C GLN A 35 7.92 -1.06 -1.75
N ILE A 36 9.13 -0.75 -1.33
CA ILE A 36 9.40 -0.39 0.06
C ILE A 36 8.63 0.87 0.44
N ILE A 37 8.64 1.88 -0.40
CA ILE A 37 7.93 3.13 -0.15
C ILE A 37 6.42 2.86 -0.02
N VAL A 38 5.85 2.08 -0.93
CA VAL A 38 4.43 1.75 -0.91
C VAL A 38 4.07 0.96 0.34
N ILE A 39 4.90 0.00 0.72
CA ILE A 39 4.67 -0.81 1.91
C ILE A 39 4.71 0.05 3.16
N ILE A 40 5.68 0.95 3.26
CA ILE A 40 5.79 1.86 4.41
C ILE A 40 4.55 2.75 4.50
N ILE A 41 4.14 3.35 3.40
CA ILE A 41 2.94 4.18 3.36
C ILE A 41 1.70 3.37 3.74
N GLY A 42 1.61 2.15 3.22
CA GLY A 42 0.49 1.27 3.54
C GLY A 42 0.43 0.91 5.02
N ILE A 43 1.56 0.56 5.60
CA ILE A 43 1.64 0.23 7.02
C ILE A 43 1.26 1.43 7.87
N LEU A 44 1.79 2.61 7.53
CA LEU A 44 1.44 3.84 8.26
C LEU A 44 -0.05 4.15 8.16
N SER A 45 -0.64 3.96 6.99
CA SER A 45 -2.08 4.17 6.81
C SER A 45 -2.90 3.22 7.66
N LEU A 46 -2.51 1.95 7.69
CA LEU A 46 -3.20 0.95 8.49
C LEU A 46 -3.04 1.22 9.99
N LEU A 47 -1.86 1.64 10.40
CA LEU A 47 -1.62 2.01 11.79
C LEU A 47 -2.49 3.18 12.22
N ARG A 48 -2.69 4.15 11.34
CA ARG A 48 -3.58 5.27 11.61
C ARG A 48 -5.00 4.81 11.88
N TYR A 49 -5.48 3.86 11.08
CA TYR A 49 -6.82 3.30 11.27
C TYR A 49 -6.96 2.55 12.59
N LEU A 50 -5.95 1.79 12.96
CA LEU A 50 -5.96 1.02 14.20
C LEU A 50 -5.76 1.92 15.42
N ALA A 51 -4.96 2.96 15.29
CA ALA A 51 -4.66 3.86 16.39
C ALA A 51 -5.77 4.87 16.66
N VAL A 52 -6.71 5.06 15.82
CA VAL A 52 -7.89 5.94 15.94
C VAL A 52 -7.73 7.06 16.97
N PHE A 53 -6.71 7.83 16.88
CA PHE A 53 -6.48 8.93 17.82
C PHE A 53 -6.54 10.26 17.11
#